data_1d42abca26f686dd7cd81db6a90b654e
#
_entry.id   1d42abca26f686dd7cd81db6a90b654e
#
_cell.length_a   1.000
_cell.length_b   1.000
_cell.length_c   1.000
_cell.angle_alpha   90.00
_cell.angle_beta   90.00
_cell.angle_gamma   90.00
#
_symmetry.space_group_name_H-M   'P 1'
#
loop_
_entity.id
_entity.type
_entity.pdbx_description
1 polymer ?
#
loop_
_entity_poly.entity_id
_entity_poly.type
_entity_poly.pdbx_seq_one_letter_code
_entity_poly.pdbx_strand_id
1 'polypeptide(L)'
;AVEFTVTGTKASVQLAGDSGIKNSNNNTPRYAVYVDDALLVDSLMTTESETVTLFEGTAQKTAKVKVMLLSEAMYGGIGVKSVDVTSSASIPVQPVAKKELMIEFIGDSITCAYGVEGKSSSDPFMTATENFSKSYAYLTAQQLNADCSAVSYSGHGIISGYSSGDKNTD
;
A
#
# COMPACT_ATOMS: atom_id res chain seq x y z
N ALA A 1 3.61 -4.04 0.01
CA ALA A 1 2.31 -4.65 0.32
C ALA A 1 2.48 -5.84 1.26
N VAL A 2 1.43 -6.16 2.01
CA VAL A 2 1.31 -7.40 2.79
C VAL A 2 0.24 -8.24 2.11
N GLU A 3 0.57 -9.49 1.77
CA GLU A 3 -0.35 -10.43 1.11
C GLU A 3 -0.47 -11.73 1.90
N PHE A 4 -1.70 -12.21 2.07
CA PHE A 4 -2.02 -13.46 2.76
C PHE A 4 -3.33 -14.03 2.25
N THR A 5 -3.55 -15.33 2.49
CA THR A 5 -4.86 -15.95 2.32
C THR A 5 -5.53 -16.10 3.67
N VAL A 6 -6.85 -15.96 3.68
CA VAL A 6 -7.68 -16.15 4.88
C VAL A 6 -8.85 -17.07 4.58
N THR A 7 -9.08 -18.06 5.45
CA THR A 7 -10.15 -19.05 5.31
C THR A 7 -11.10 -18.96 6.50
N GLY A 8 -12.38 -18.67 6.25
CA GLY A 8 -13.38 -18.53 7.31
C GLY A 8 -14.76 -18.16 6.79
N THR A 9 -15.69 -18.00 7.72
CA THR A 9 -17.03 -17.45 7.45
C THR A 9 -17.05 -15.93 7.62
N LYS A 10 -16.15 -15.40 8.47
CA LYS A 10 -15.97 -13.95 8.70
C LYS A 10 -14.49 -13.67 8.86
N ALA A 11 -14.01 -12.59 8.25
CA ALA A 11 -12.66 -12.10 8.46
C ALA A 11 -12.62 -10.58 8.47
N SER A 12 -11.72 -10.02 9.28
CA SER A 12 -11.37 -8.60 9.30
C SER A 12 -9.86 -8.43 9.51
N VAL A 13 -9.33 -7.32 9.08
CA VAL A 13 -7.95 -6.90 9.33
C VAL A 13 -7.95 -5.64 10.16
N GLN A 14 -7.13 -5.61 11.21
CA GLN A 14 -6.86 -4.40 11.97
C GLN A 14 -5.58 -3.76 11.44
N LEU A 15 -5.72 -2.53 10.98
CA LEU A 15 -4.62 -1.69 10.51
C LEU A 15 -4.18 -0.73 11.63
N ALA A 16 -2.91 -0.39 11.64
CA ALA A 16 -2.33 0.63 12.51
C ALA A 16 -1.64 1.69 11.65
N GLY A 17 -1.95 2.95 11.90
CA GLY A 17 -1.23 4.09 11.35
C GLY A 17 -0.05 4.46 12.27
N ASP A 18 1.02 4.97 11.68
CA ASP A 18 2.15 5.54 12.41
C ASP A 18 1.96 7.04 12.71
N SER A 19 3.03 7.74 13.04
CA SER A 19 2.98 9.19 13.32
C SER A 19 2.51 10.05 12.13
N GLY A 20 2.56 9.55 10.91
CA GLY A 20 2.11 10.24 9.70
C GLY A 20 0.61 10.53 9.68
N ILE A 21 -0.21 9.82 10.48
CA ILE A 21 -1.64 10.12 10.63
C ILE A 21 -1.92 11.51 11.24
N LYS A 22 -0.91 12.12 11.89
CA LYS A 22 -0.99 13.46 12.51
C LYS A 22 -0.49 14.57 11.61
N ASN A 23 -0.24 14.29 10.34
CA ASN A 23 0.31 15.26 9.40
C ASN A 23 -0.69 16.42 9.20
N SER A 24 -0.23 17.65 9.49
CA SER A 24 -1.09 18.84 9.58
C SER A 24 -1.73 19.28 8.25
N ASN A 25 -1.23 18.80 7.14
CA ASN A 25 -1.69 19.22 5.81
C ASN A 25 -2.64 18.21 5.13
N ASN A 26 -3.29 17.34 5.91
CA ASN A 26 -4.10 16.24 5.41
C ASN A 26 -3.35 15.26 4.48
N ASN A 27 -2.01 15.31 4.49
CA ASN A 27 -1.17 14.35 3.78
C ASN A 27 -0.86 13.15 4.67
N THR A 28 -1.90 12.43 5.04
CA THR A 28 -1.79 11.18 5.80
C THR A 28 -1.57 9.99 4.87
N PRO A 29 -1.04 8.86 5.38
CA PRO A 29 -0.82 7.67 4.54
C PRO A 29 -2.09 7.25 3.80
N ARG A 30 -2.00 7.04 2.49
CA ARG A 30 -3.07 6.45 1.69
C ARG A 30 -2.83 4.97 1.52
N TYR A 31 -3.87 4.17 1.71
CA TYR A 31 -3.78 2.72 1.60
C TYR A 31 -4.95 2.12 0.83
N ALA A 32 -4.74 0.92 0.33
CA ALA A 32 -5.79 0.09 -0.26
C ALA A 32 -5.80 -1.30 0.35
N VAL A 33 -7.00 -1.87 0.42
CA VAL A 33 -7.24 -3.28 0.76
C VAL A 33 -7.97 -3.93 -0.41
N TYR A 34 -7.42 -5.05 -0.87
CA TYR A 34 -8.00 -5.87 -1.93
C TYR A 34 -8.39 -7.24 -1.38
N VAL A 35 -9.50 -7.77 -1.84
CA VAL A 35 -9.95 -9.13 -1.58
C VAL A 35 -10.19 -9.83 -2.93
N ASP A 36 -9.49 -10.94 -3.19
CA ASP A 36 -9.54 -11.65 -4.47
C ASP A 36 -9.28 -10.72 -5.67
N ASP A 37 -8.26 -9.85 -5.53
CA ASP A 37 -7.84 -8.81 -6.46
C ASP A 37 -8.88 -7.69 -6.72
N ALA A 38 -10.06 -7.74 -6.11
CA ALA A 38 -11.04 -6.66 -6.14
C ALA A 38 -10.73 -5.62 -5.07
N LEU A 39 -10.77 -4.34 -5.44
CA LEU A 39 -10.57 -3.23 -4.50
C LEU A 39 -11.75 -3.16 -3.52
N LEU A 40 -11.47 -3.31 -2.24
CA LEU A 40 -12.45 -3.21 -1.15
C LEU A 40 -12.42 -1.84 -0.48
N VAL A 41 -11.23 -1.32 -0.20
CA VAL A 41 -10.99 -0.02 0.45
C VAL A 41 -9.87 0.71 -0.27
N ASP A 42 -10.04 2.02 -0.46
CA ASP A 42 -9.01 2.99 -0.84
C ASP A 42 -9.28 4.24 0.00
N SER A 43 -8.40 4.52 0.95
CA SER A 43 -8.65 5.56 1.97
C SER A 43 -7.36 6.17 2.49
N LEU A 44 -7.50 7.34 3.10
CA LEU A 44 -6.46 7.97 3.91
C LEU A 44 -6.55 7.45 5.35
N MET A 45 -5.42 7.06 5.92
CA MET A 45 -5.33 6.65 7.32
C MET A 45 -5.29 7.87 8.22
N THR A 46 -6.40 8.16 8.90
CA THR A 46 -6.55 9.36 9.76
C THR A 46 -6.65 9.01 11.24
N THR A 47 -6.63 7.73 11.58
CA THR A 47 -6.75 7.22 12.94
C THR A 47 -5.58 6.30 13.29
N GLU A 48 -5.28 6.15 14.58
CA GLU A 48 -4.20 5.25 15.05
C GLU A 48 -4.50 3.78 14.76
N SER A 49 -5.77 3.42 14.60
CA SER A 49 -6.18 2.06 14.29
C SER A 49 -7.51 2.07 13.55
N GLU A 50 -7.62 1.21 12.56
CA GLU A 50 -8.84 1.02 11.75
C GLU A 50 -9.07 -0.47 11.51
N THR A 51 -10.33 -0.92 11.58
CA THR A 51 -10.70 -2.29 11.29
C THR A 51 -11.46 -2.35 9.98
N VAL A 52 -10.95 -3.13 9.03
CA VAL A 52 -11.58 -3.37 7.73
C VAL A 52 -12.18 -4.77 7.72
N THR A 53 -13.51 -4.87 7.56
CA THR A 53 -14.18 -6.16 7.34
C THR A 53 -13.88 -6.63 5.92
N LEU A 54 -13.24 -7.80 5.82
CA LEU A 54 -12.84 -8.39 4.53
C LEU A 54 -14.00 -9.12 3.87
N PHE A 55 -14.71 -9.90 4.66
CA PHE A 55 -15.95 -10.57 4.27
C PHE A 55 -16.70 -11.10 5.48
N GLU A 56 -18.00 -11.34 5.29
CA GLU A 56 -18.89 -11.99 6.25
C GLU A 56 -19.94 -12.82 5.50
N GLY A 57 -20.20 -14.04 5.95
CA GLY A 57 -21.18 -14.94 5.37
C GLY A 57 -21.42 -16.17 6.22
N THR A 58 -22.31 -17.06 5.77
CA THR A 58 -22.66 -18.31 6.47
C THR A 58 -21.80 -19.50 6.04
N ALA A 59 -21.25 -19.45 4.84
CA ALA A 59 -20.36 -20.50 4.30
C ALA A 59 -18.89 -20.11 4.44
N GLN A 60 -18.06 -21.10 4.76
CA GLN A 60 -16.62 -20.91 4.80
C GLN A 60 -16.07 -20.71 3.38
N LYS A 61 -15.22 -19.71 3.19
CA LYS A 61 -14.50 -19.45 1.95
C LYS A 61 -13.03 -19.14 2.24
N THR A 62 -12.19 -19.33 1.22
CA THR A 62 -10.81 -18.84 1.23
C THR A 62 -10.73 -17.62 0.32
N ALA A 63 -10.12 -16.55 0.79
CA ALA A 63 -9.90 -15.33 0.02
C ALA A 63 -8.43 -14.90 0.11
N LYS A 64 -7.91 -14.35 -0.99
CA LYS A 64 -6.61 -13.67 -1.03
C LYS A 64 -6.80 -12.22 -0.60
N VAL A 65 -6.00 -11.76 0.34
CA VAL A 65 -6.01 -10.39 0.84
C VAL A 65 -4.70 -9.71 0.53
N LYS A 66 -4.76 -8.47 0.07
CA LYS A 66 -3.61 -7.60 -0.12
C LYS A 66 -3.87 -6.25 0.53
N VAL A 67 -2.99 -5.85 1.45
CA VAL A 67 -2.95 -4.52 2.04
C VAL A 67 -1.75 -3.77 1.47
N MET A 68 -1.98 -2.61 0.89
CA MET A 68 -0.98 -1.87 0.14
C MET A 68 -0.95 -0.40 0.57
N LEU A 69 0.24 0.12 0.89
CA LEU A 69 0.46 1.56 1.00
C LEU A 69 0.49 2.14 -0.40
N LEU A 70 -0.29 3.17 -0.65
CA LEU A 70 -0.41 3.82 -1.96
C LEU A 70 0.39 5.12 -2.07
N SER A 71 0.63 5.80 -0.94
CA SER A 71 1.46 7.00 -0.86
C SER A 71 2.89 6.66 -0.45
N GLU A 72 3.81 7.58 -0.71
CA GLU A 72 5.21 7.41 -0.32
C GLU A 72 5.41 7.45 1.21
N ALA A 73 6.43 6.72 1.69
CA ALA A 73 6.66 6.49 3.11
C ALA A 73 7.02 7.76 3.91
N MET A 74 7.46 8.84 3.26
CA MET A 74 7.76 10.10 3.96
C MET A 74 6.53 10.76 4.60
N TYR A 75 5.33 10.42 4.13
CA TYR A 75 4.06 10.88 4.72
C TYR A 75 3.51 9.92 5.75
N GLY A 76 4.25 8.88 6.08
CA GLY A 76 3.90 7.85 7.05
C GLY A 76 3.54 6.52 6.42
N GLY A 77 3.34 5.54 7.28
CA GLY A 77 3.07 4.15 6.93
C GLY A 77 1.84 3.58 7.60
N ILE A 78 1.47 2.41 7.13
CA ILE A 78 0.45 1.57 7.74
C ILE A 78 1.04 0.20 8.06
N GLY A 79 0.59 -0.39 9.16
CA GLY A 79 0.92 -1.77 9.55
C GLY A 79 -0.33 -2.63 9.65
N VAL A 80 -0.19 -3.92 9.36
CA VAL A 80 -1.19 -4.93 9.71
C VAL A 80 -0.92 -5.37 11.15
N LYS A 81 -1.85 -5.05 12.06
CA LYS A 81 -1.72 -5.35 13.49
C LYS A 81 -2.24 -6.75 13.84
N SER A 82 -3.41 -7.11 13.31
CA SER A 82 -4.00 -8.43 13.48
C SER A 82 -4.93 -8.78 12.32
N VAL A 83 -5.20 -10.07 12.18
CA VAL A 83 -6.25 -10.62 11.31
C VAL A 83 -7.17 -11.44 12.19
N ASP A 84 -8.43 -11.02 12.29
CA ASP A 84 -9.47 -11.71 13.09
C ASP A 84 -10.33 -12.56 12.16
N VAL A 85 -10.47 -13.84 12.49
CA VAL A 85 -11.15 -14.82 11.62
C VAL A 85 -12.07 -15.72 12.43
N THR A 86 -13.31 -15.88 11.97
CA THR A 86 -14.20 -16.96 12.41
C THR A 86 -14.06 -18.12 11.43
N SER A 87 -13.46 -19.21 11.88
CA SER A 87 -13.07 -20.33 11.01
C SER A 87 -13.13 -21.67 11.72
N SER A 88 -13.39 -22.72 10.95
CA SER A 88 -13.19 -24.13 11.36
C SER A 88 -11.83 -24.69 10.87
N ALA A 89 -11.07 -23.92 10.10
CA ALA A 89 -9.74 -24.34 9.64
C ALA A 89 -8.72 -24.28 10.78
N SER A 90 -7.82 -25.25 10.84
CA SER A 90 -6.75 -25.29 11.85
C SER A 90 -5.71 -24.18 11.67
N ILE A 91 -5.49 -23.73 10.44
CA ILE A 91 -4.60 -22.63 10.09
C ILE A 91 -5.38 -21.69 9.16
N PRO A 92 -6.16 -20.75 9.72
CA PRO A 92 -7.05 -19.91 8.93
C PRO A 92 -6.35 -18.81 8.15
N VAL A 93 -5.13 -18.43 8.52
CA VAL A 93 -4.34 -17.39 7.83
C VAL A 93 -3.02 -18.00 7.37
N GLN A 94 -2.69 -17.83 6.10
CA GLN A 94 -1.46 -18.34 5.51
C GLN A 94 -0.80 -17.28 4.61
N PRO A 95 0.54 -17.24 4.49
CA PRO A 95 1.21 -16.36 3.54
C PRO A 95 0.87 -16.78 2.10
N VAL A 96 0.84 -15.80 1.20
CA VAL A 96 0.83 -16.06 -0.24
C VAL A 96 2.22 -16.51 -0.68
N ALA A 97 2.31 -17.48 -1.58
CA ALA A 97 3.57 -17.91 -2.15
C ALA A 97 4.25 -16.76 -2.91
N LYS A 98 5.56 -16.63 -2.72
CA LYS A 98 6.35 -15.67 -3.49
C LYS A 98 6.35 -16.06 -4.96
N LYS A 99 6.39 -15.06 -5.84
CA LYS A 99 6.57 -15.24 -7.26
C LYS A 99 8.02 -15.62 -7.58
N GLU A 100 8.26 -16.20 -8.74
CA GLU A 100 9.62 -16.58 -9.17
C GLU A 100 10.50 -15.36 -9.44
N LEU A 101 9.89 -14.28 -9.92
CA LEU A 101 10.57 -13.02 -10.21
C LEU A 101 10.21 -11.97 -9.16
N MET A 102 11.25 -11.28 -8.67
CA MET A 102 11.12 -10.07 -7.86
C MET A 102 11.86 -8.94 -8.52
N ILE A 103 11.20 -7.77 -8.63
CA ILE A 103 11.80 -6.56 -9.19
C ILE A 103 11.84 -5.49 -8.11
N GLU A 104 13.01 -4.92 -7.88
CA GLU A 104 13.17 -3.75 -7.03
C GLU A 104 13.30 -2.50 -7.90
N PHE A 105 12.48 -1.49 -7.59
CA PHE A 105 12.49 -0.19 -8.24
C PHE A 105 13.02 0.85 -7.24
N ILE A 106 14.10 1.51 -7.62
CA ILE A 106 14.69 2.61 -6.85
C ILE A 106 14.45 3.89 -7.65
N GLY A 107 13.84 4.90 -7.02
CA GLY A 107 13.49 6.12 -7.75
C GLY A 107 12.92 7.24 -6.90
N ASP A 108 12.36 8.20 -7.61
CA ASP A 108 11.83 9.44 -7.08
C ASP A 108 10.29 9.52 -7.13
N SER A 109 9.76 10.73 -7.23
CA SER A 109 8.34 11.03 -7.33
C SER A 109 7.61 10.32 -8.49
N ILE A 110 8.28 10.05 -9.61
CA ILE A 110 7.68 9.33 -10.74
C ILE A 110 7.43 7.87 -10.33
N THR A 111 8.37 7.29 -9.60
CA THR A 111 8.25 5.92 -9.08
C THR A 111 7.19 5.82 -7.98
N CYS A 112 7.06 6.85 -7.13
CA CYS A 112 5.98 6.95 -6.15
C CYS A 112 4.59 7.09 -6.78
N ALA A 113 4.50 7.46 -8.07
CA ALA A 113 3.26 7.90 -8.74
C ALA A 113 2.69 9.20 -8.16
N TYR A 114 3.58 10.15 -7.85
CA TYR A 114 3.25 11.48 -7.35
C TYR A 114 2.22 12.18 -8.24
N GLY A 115 1.09 12.58 -7.66
CA GLY A 115 0.05 13.33 -8.36
C GLY A 115 -0.60 12.61 -9.56
N VAL A 116 -0.46 11.28 -9.68
CA VAL A 116 -0.99 10.51 -10.82
C VAL A 116 -2.51 10.62 -10.99
N GLU A 117 -3.22 10.93 -9.92
CA GLU A 117 -4.67 11.18 -9.91
C GLU A 117 -5.03 12.67 -9.83
N GLY A 118 -4.05 13.56 -9.94
CA GLY A 118 -4.28 15.00 -10.05
C GLY A 118 -5.00 15.37 -11.34
N LYS A 119 -5.76 16.45 -11.32
CA LYS A 119 -6.54 16.91 -12.48
C LYS A 119 -5.76 17.91 -13.34
N SER A 120 -4.78 18.56 -12.75
CA SER A 120 -3.96 19.61 -13.39
C SER A 120 -2.52 19.57 -12.87
N SER A 121 -1.57 19.96 -13.71
CA SER A 121 -0.16 20.14 -13.31
C SER A 121 0.06 21.26 -12.30
N SER A 122 -0.95 22.11 -12.07
CA SER A 122 -0.93 23.17 -11.07
C SER A 122 -1.57 22.76 -9.73
N ASP A 123 -2.13 21.54 -9.64
CA ASP A 123 -2.71 21.06 -8.40
C ASP A 123 -1.61 20.92 -7.33
N PRO A 124 -1.86 21.34 -6.08
CA PRO A 124 -0.93 21.09 -5.01
C PRO A 124 -0.81 19.59 -4.76
N PHE A 125 0.37 19.15 -4.35
CA PHE A 125 0.55 17.75 -3.96
C PHE A 125 -0.35 17.38 -2.78
N MET A 126 -0.96 16.22 -2.90
CA MET A 126 -1.71 15.56 -1.82
C MET A 126 -1.51 14.05 -1.90
N THR A 127 -1.33 13.40 -0.75
CA THR A 127 -1.32 11.92 -0.69
C THR A 127 -2.60 11.30 -1.24
N ALA A 128 -3.71 12.04 -1.19
CA ALA A 128 -4.99 11.66 -1.82
C ALA A 128 -4.92 11.52 -3.35
N THR A 129 -3.94 12.16 -4.01
CA THR A 129 -3.75 12.10 -5.47
C THR A 129 -2.55 11.25 -5.87
N GLU A 130 -1.80 10.71 -4.92
CA GLU A 130 -0.72 9.77 -5.12
C GLU A 130 -1.25 8.33 -5.06
N ASN A 131 -0.89 7.50 -6.03
CA ASN A 131 -1.39 6.12 -6.06
C ASN A 131 -0.36 5.17 -6.68
N PHE A 132 0.43 4.51 -5.82
CA PHE A 132 1.47 3.58 -6.25
C PHE A 132 0.93 2.44 -7.12
N SER A 133 -0.32 2.01 -6.95
CA SER A 133 -0.91 0.98 -7.80
C SER A 133 -1.04 1.37 -9.27
N LYS A 134 -0.90 2.68 -9.58
CA LYS A 134 -0.89 3.25 -10.93
C LYS A 134 0.51 3.64 -11.41
N SER A 135 1.55 3.41 -10.60
CA SER A 135 2.93 3.68 -11.00
C SER A 135 3.38 2.74 -12.11
N TYR A 136 4.30 3.21 -12.94
CA TYR A 136 4.94 2.36 -13.95
C TYR A 136 5.61 1.13 -13.30
N ALA A 137 6.19 1.31 -12.11
CA ALA A 137 6.87 0.26 -11.36
C ALA A 137 5.91 -0.88 -10.99
N TYR A 138 4.79 -0.55 -10.37
CA TYR A 138 3.79 -1.55 -10.02
C TYR A 138 3.17 -2.22 -11.24
N LEU A 139 2.79 -1.44 -12.26
CA LEU A 139 2.18 -1.97 -13.49
C LEU A 139 3.12 -2.90 -14.26
N THR A 140 4.42 -2.54 -14.33
CA THR A 140 5.44 -3.40 -14.95
C THR A 140 5.59 -4.73 -14.19
N ALA A 141 5.68 -4.68 -12.86
CA ALA A 141 5.76 -5.90 -12.05
C ALA A 141 4.52 -6.80 -12.24
N GLN A 142 3.32 -6.21 -12.33
CA GLN A 142 2.09 -6.97 -12.60
C GLN A 142 2.12 -7.63 -13.99
N GLN A 143 2.53 -6.92 -15.04
CA GLN A 143 2.62 -7.46 -16.40
C GLN A 143 3.63 -8.61 -16.51
N LEU A 144 4.72 -8.52 -15.76
CA LEU A 144 5.77 -9.56 -15.73
C LEU A 144 5.46 -10.68 -14.72
N ASN A 145 4.32 -10.65 -14.06
CA ASN A 145 3.97 -11.55 -12.96
C ASN A 145 5.08 -11.63 -11.89
N ALA A 146 5.65 -10.48 -11.53
CA ALA A 146 6.72 -10.36 -10.55
C ALA A 146 6.20 -9.85 -9.20
N ASP A 147 6.90 -10.19 -8.11
CA ASP A 147 6.81 -9.45 -6.86
C ASP A 147 7.49 -8.09 -7.04
N CYS A 148 7.01 -7.07 -6.33
CA CYS A 148 7.46 -5.71 -6.46
C CYS A 148 7.95 -5.17 -5.10
N SER A 149 9.18 -4.65 -5.10
CA SER A 149 9.72 -3.78 -4.05
C SER A 149 9.96 -2.40 -4.64
N ALA A 150 9.55 -1.34 -3.95
CA ALA A 150 9.85 0.02 -4.38
C ALA A 150 10.44 0.82 -3.21
N VAL A 151 11.60 1.44 -3.47
CA VAL A 151 12.25 2.41 -2.61
C VAL A 151 12.27 3.71 -3.38
N SER A 152 11.37 4.62 -3.05
CA SER A 152 11.20 5.85 -3.81
C SER A 152 10.81 7.02 -2.90
N TYR A 153 11.45 8.16 -3.16
CA TYR A 153 11.24 9.39 -2.41
C TYR A 153 11.17 10.58 -3.35
N SER A 154 10.10 11.36 -3.27
CA SER A 154 9.94 12.58 -4.03
C SER A 154 11.07 13.58 -3.74
N GLY A 155 11.62 14.17 -4.80
CA GLY A 155 12.72 15.13 -4.69
C GLY A 155 14.11 14.52 -4.57
N HIS A 156 14.25 13.20 -4.50
CA HIS A 156 15.54 12.51 -4.40
C HIS A 156 15.97 11.97 -5.77
N GLY A 157 17.06 12.47 -6.29
CA GLY A 157 17.73 11.92 -7.48
C GLY A 157 18.95 11.09 -7.07
N ILE A 158 19.52 10.35 -8.02
CA ILE A 158 20.68 9.48 -7.77
C ILE A 158 21.92 10.28 -7.32
N ILE A 159 22.08 11.52 -7.79
CA ILE A 159 23.27 12.34 -7.54
C ILE A 159 22.94 13.54 -6.64
N SER A 160 21.79 14.18 -6.87
CA SER A 160 21.38 15.40 -6.13
C SER A 160 19.87 15.47 -6.00
N GLY A 161 19.41 16.09 -4.92
CA GLY A 161 18.01 16.39 -4.71
C GLY A 161 17.50 17.50 -5.66
N TYR A 162 16.19 17.53 -5.85
CA TYR A 162 15.51 18.50 -6.73
C TYR A 162 15.73 19.96 -6.30
N SER A 163 15.75 20.24 -5.00
CA SER A 163 15.78 21.61 -4.46
C SER A 163 17.06 21.98 -3.73
N SER A 164 17.91 21.02 -3.35
CA SER A 164 19.04 21.30 -2.46
C SER A 164 20.33 21.61 -3.17
N GLY A 165 20.51 21.14 -4.40
CA GLY A 165 21.81 21.17 -5.07
C GLY A 165 22.88 20.31 -4.36
N ASP A 166 22.57 19.79 -3.17
CA ASP A 166 23.46 18.92 -2.42
C ASP A 166 23.47 17.52 -3.03
N LYS A 167 24.63 16.89 -3.02
CA LYS A 167 24.74 15.51 -3.47
C LYS A 167 24.03 14.58 -2.48
N ASN A 168 23.21 13.67 -2.98
CA ASN A 168 22.76 12.56 -2.19
C ASN A 168 23.94 11.66 -1.88
N THR A 169 24.25 11.51 -0.61
CA THR A 169 25.40 10.74 -0.13
C THR A 169 25.00 9.47 0.61
N ASP A 170 23.71 9.16 0.57
CA ASP A 170 23.13 8.00 1.30
C ASP A 170 23.05 6.75 0.42
#